data_180a1d2d0f8c6fa340b07dfdcab13a15
#
_entry.id   180a1d2d0f8c6fa340b07dfdcab13a15
#
_cell.length_a   1.000
_cell.length_b   1.000
_cell.length_c   1.000
_cell.angle_alpha   90.00
_cell.angle_beta   90.00
_cell.angle_gamma   90.00
#
_symmetry.space_group_name_H-M   'P 1'
#
loop_
_entity.id
_entity.type
_entity.pdbx_description
1 polymer ?
#
loop_
_entity_poly.entity_id
_entity_poly.type
_entity_poly.pdbx_seq_one_letter_code
_entity_poly.pdbx_strand_id
1 'polypeptide(L)'
;DVPVMKGRKDTVVTQLTSGIKGLFKKNKVTMLPGHGSFVAKEGDLWKVKVGAEEVLAKQVIVATGSKARHLPNVAVDQKIVMDNDGALNQESVPKKLAIIGAGVIGLEMGSVWRRVGAEVTILEAMPDFLAVADQDVAKEAAKLFAKQGLNIQPGVKIGDIKTTKKGVSIAYEDKDGKAQKLDADRLIVSIGRIPNTDGLNAEAVG
;
A
#
# COMPACT_ATOMS: atom_id res chain seq x y z
N ASP A 1 9.32 -9.98 -18.40
CA ASP A 1 10.46 -10.29 -17.52
C ASP A 1 10.41 -9.41 -16.28
N VAL A 2 10.09 -9.99 -15.09
CA VAL A 2 9.90 -9.26 -13.83
C VAL A 2 11.21 -8.63 -13.33
N PRO A 3 12.36 -9.30 -13.34
CA PRO A 3 13.65 -8.69 -13.00
C PRO A 3 13.95 -7.41 -13.79
N VAL A 4 13.72 -7.40 -15.08
CA VAL A 4 13.91 -6.21 -15.94
C VAL A 4 12.95 -5.09 -15.54
N MET A 5 11.68 -5.42 -15.32
CA MET A 5 10.66 -4.45 -14.86
C MET A 5 11.03 -3.82 -13.51
N LYS A 6 11.49 -4.63 -12.55
CA LYS A 6 11.99 -4.15 -11.25
C LYS A 6 13.21 -3.25 -11.41
N GLY A 7 14.21 -3.68 -12.17
CA GLY A 7 15.41 -2.88 -12.43
C GLY A 7 15.09 -1.51 -13.02
N ARG A 8 14.12 -1.44 -13.95
CA ARG A 8 13.65 -0.16 -14.47
C ARG A 8 12.97 0.70 -13.39
N LYS A 9 12.11 0.10 -12.56
CA LYS A 9 11.50 0.80 -11.41
C LYS A 9 12.58 1.39 -10.50
N ASP A 10 13.58 0.60 -10.11
CA ASP A 10 14.64 1.03 -9.21
C ASP A 10 15.50 2.16 -9.82
N THR A 11 15.75 2.09 -11.13
CA THR A 11 16.43 3.18 -11.87
C THR A 11 15.62 4.47 -11.81
N VAL A 12 14.32 4.42 -12.09
CA VAL A 12 13.42 5.60 -12.04
C VAL A 12 13.37 6.19 -10.63
N VAL A 13 13.19 5.36 -9.61
CA VAL A 13 13.18 5.80 -8.20
C VAL A 13 14.50 6.49 -7.84
N THR A 14 15.65 5.91 -8.21
CA THR A 14 16.96 6.47 -7.95
C THR A 14 17.14 7.83 -8.64
N GLN A 15 16.72 7.96 -9.89
CA GLN A 15 16.78 9.23 -10.63
C GLN A 15 15.94 10.31 -9.95
N LEU A 16 14.69 10.00 -9.60
CA LEU A 16 13.79 10.97 -8.96
C LEU A 16 14.29 11.40 -7.58
N THR A 17 14.71 10.46 -6.73
CA THR A 17 15.23 10.79 -5.40
C THR A 17 16.54 11.56 -5.45
N SER A 18 17.42 11.27 -6.42
CA SER A 18 18.64 12.04 -6.64
C SER A 18 18.34 13.46 -7.11
N GLY A 19 17.32 13.63 -7.97
CA GLY A 19 16.84 14.95 -8.39
C GLY A 19 16.36 15.79 -7.21
N ILE A 20 15.58 15.22 -6.28
CA ILE A 20 15.12 15.89 -5.05
C ILE A 20 16.30 16.31 -4.18
N LYS A 21 17.32 15.45 -3.98
CA LYS A 21 18.54 15.81 -3.26
C LYS A 21 19.27 16.98 -3.90
N GLY A 22 19.33 17.01 -5.25
CA GLY A 22 19.89 18.13 -6.01
C GLY A 22 19.13 19.43 -5.78
N LEU A 23 17.79 19.38 -5.76
CA LEU A 23 16.94 20.55 -5.46
C LEU A 23 17.15 21.05 -4.04
N PHE A 24 17.27 20.19 -3.05
CA PHE A 24 17.58 20.58 -1.66
C PHE A 24 18.89 21.34 -1.61
N LYS A 25 19.96 20.81 -2.23
CA LYS A 25 21.27 21.46 -2.29
C LYS A 25 21.18 22.82 -2.98
N LYS A 26 20.51 22.90 -4.13
CA LYS A 26 20.34 24.16 -4.90
C LYS A 26 19.61 25.24 -4.08
N ASN A 27 18.60 24.86 -3.31
CA ASN A 27 17.78 25.76 -2.52
C ASN A 27 18.30 25.94 -1.07
N LYS A 28 19.49 25.43 -0.76
CA LYS A 28 20.11 25.54 0.57
C LYS A 28 19.23 24.94 1.70
N VAL A 29 18.48 23.90 1.40
CA VAL A 29 17.70 23.14 2.38
C VAL A 29 18.63 22.11 3.03
N THR A 30 18.76 22.17 4.35
CA THR A 30 19.50 21.17 5.12
C THR A 30 18.68 19.91 5.25
N MET A 31 19.24 18.77 4.83
CA MET A 31 18.62 17.47 4.98
C MET A 31 19.27 16.74 6.16
N LEU A 32 18.48 16.40 7.17
CA LEU A 32 18.89 15.59 8.30
C LEU A 32 18.36 14.17 8.09
N PRO A 33 19.20 13.19 7.73
CA PRO A 33 18.75 11.82 7.53
C PRO A 33 18.49 11.15 8.87
N GLY A 34 17.31 10.55 9.02
CA GLY A 34 16.96 9.82 10.22
C GLY A 34 15.47 9.93 10.57
N HIS A 35 15.11 9.31 11.69
CA HIS A 35 13.76 9.40 12.22
C HIS A 35 13.63 10.67 13.07
N GLY A 36 12.68 11.54 12.69
CA GLY A 36 12.38 12.77 13.42
C GLY A 36 11.32 12.53 14.49
N SER A 37 11.54 13.06 15.70
CA SER A 37 10.56 13.01 16.79
C SER A 37 10.55 14.34 17.56
N PHE A 38 9.38 14.73 18.05
CA PHE A 38 9.28 15.87 18.97
C PHE A 38 9.90 15.53 20.32
N VAL A 39 10.60 16.49 20.92
CA VAL A 39 11.17 16.38 22.26
C VAL A 39 10.38 17.25 23.24
N ALA A 40 10.21 18.52 22.90
CA ALA A 40 9.53 19.51 23.75
C ALA A 40 9.15 20.75 22.93
N LYS A 41 8.35 21.61 23.57
CA LYS A 41 8.18 23.01 23.16
C LYS A 41 8.97 23.89 24.12
N GLU A 42 9.92 24.68 23.63
CA GLU A 42 10.75 25.60 24.40
C GLU A 42 10.40 27.05 24.01
N GLY A 43 9.53 27.68 24.80
CA GLY A 43 8.97 28.98 24.46
C GLY A 43 8.19 28.91 23.13
N ASP A 44 8.63 29.69 22.14
CA ASP A 44 8.02 29.72 20.79
C ASP A 44 8.68 28.74 19.79
N LEU A 45 9.60 27.90 20.27
CA LEU A 45 10.34 26.98 19.43
C LEU A 45 9.94 25.54 19.69
N TRP A 46 9.90 24.76 18.62
CA TRP A 46 9.73 23.32 18.66
C TRP A 46 11.10 22.64 18.65
N LYS A 47 11.37 21.81 19.65
CA LYS A 47 12.57 20.98 19.68
C LYS A 47 12.26 19.64 19.01
N VAL A 48 12.98 19.34 17.94
CA VAL A 48 12.88 18.08 17.17
C VAL A 48 14.22 17.37 17.22
N LYS A 49 14.19 16.08 17.52
CA LYS A 49 15.37 15.20 17.52
C LYS A 49 15.38 14.37 16.25
N VAL A 50 16.56 14.28 15.59
CA VAL A 50 16.81 13.42 14.43
C VAL A 50 18.09 12.63 14.68
N GLY A 51 17.98 11.36 15.04
CA GLY A 51 19.14 10.57 15.45
C GLY A 51 19.79 11.13 16.71
N ALA A 52 21.05 11.58 16.61
CA ALA A 52 21.77 12.23 17.71
C ALA A 52 21.66 13.77 17.71
N GLU A 53 21.10 14.35 16.66
CA GLU A 53 20.98 15.80 16.50
C GLU A 53 19.67 16.31 17.08
N GLU A 54 19.68 17.51 17.67
CA GLU A 54 18.50 18.25 18.07
C GLU A 54 18.45 19.58 17.35
N VAL A 55 17.30 19.93 16.81
CA VAL A 55 17.07 21.18 16.11
C VAL A 55 15.91 21.95 16.74
N LEU A 56 16.03 23.26 16.77
CA LEU A 56 14.97 24.17 17.19
C LEU A 56 14.35 24.83 15.97
N ALA A 57 13.03 24.76 15.86
CA ALA A 57 12.30 25.32 14.73
C ALA A 57 11.13 26.20 15.21
N LYS A 58 10.94 27.35 14.54
CA LYS A 58 9.78 28.21 14.77
C LYS A 58 8.48 27.58 14.29
N GLN A 59 8.57 26.81 13.21
CA GLN A 59 7.42 26.11 12.60
C GLN A 59 7.85 24.73 12.16
N VAL A 60 6.96 23.77 12.30
CA VAL A 60 7.18 22.38 11.87
C VAL A 60 6.01 21.93 11.00
N ILE A 61 6.34 21.33 9.86
CA ILE A 61 5.37 20.66 9.00
C ILE A 61 5.51 19.16 9.19
N VAL A 62 4.49 18.52 9.73
CA VAL A 62 4.42 17.06 9.87
C VAL A 62 3.95 16.46 8.54
N ALA A 63 4.87 15.86 7.81
CA ALA A 63 4.62 15.25 6.49
C ALA A 63 5.16 13.81 6.46
N THR A 64 4.84 13.03 7.50
CA THR A 64 5.37 11.68 7.75
C THR A 64 4.76 10.60 6.86
N GLY A 65 3.80 10.96 6.02
CA GLY A 65 3.16 10.05 5.08
C GLY A 65 2.17 9.08 5.72
N SER A 66 1.99 7.94 5.07
CA SER A 66 1.06 6.91 5.50
C SER A 66 1.64 5.51 5.28
N LYS A 67 1.11 4.53 5.99
CA LYS A 67 1.46 3.12 5.84
C LYS A 67 0.22 2.29 5.50
N ALA A 68 0.41 1.11 4.93
CA ALA A 68 -0.69 0.21 4.61
C ALA A 68 -1.47 -0.18 5.87
N ARG A 69 -2.79 -0.27 5.74
CA ARG A 69 -3.65 -0.88 6.76
C ARG A 69 -3.67 -2.38 6.54
N HIS A 70 -3.42 -3.15 7.58
CA HIS A 70 -3.46 -4.61 7.53
C HIS A 70 -4.74 -5.16 8.17
N LEU A 71 -5.09 -6.40 7.81
CA LEU A 71 -6.15 -7.14 8.49
C LEU A 71 -5.65 -7.62 9.86
N PRO A 72 -6.48 -7.56 10.92
CA PRO A 72 -6.03 -7.81 12.29
C PRO A 72 -5.47 -9.23 12.52
N ASN A 73 -5.96 -10.22 11.81
CA ASN A 73 -5.60 -11.63 12.02
C ASN A 73 -4.76 -12.22 10.88
N VAL A 74 -4.16 -11.38 10.03
CA VAL A 74 -3.38 -11.84 8.87
C VAL A 74 -1.99 -11.22 8.93
N ALA A 75 -0.99 -12.05 9.17
CA ALA A 75 0.39 -11.60 9.16
C ALA A 75 0.83 -11.28 7.72
N VAL A 76 1.33 -10.08 7.52
CA VAL A 76 1.94 -9.63 6.26
C VAL A 76 3.43 -9.95 6.31
N ASP A 77 3.85 -10.95 5.55
CA ASP A 77 5.24 -11.44 5.50
C ASP A 77 6.02 -10.89 4.31
N GLN A 78 5.37 -10.09 3.46
CA GLN A 78 5.89 -9.50 2.21
C GLN A 78 6.37 -10.57 1.20
N LYS A 79 5.88 -11.80 1.33
CA LYS A 79 6.22 -12.95 0.46
C LYS A 79 4.98 -13.65 -0.07
N ILE A 80 4.20 -14.26 0.82
CA ILE A 80 2.93 -14.92 0.51
C ILE A 80 1.78 -13.93 0.69
N VAL A 81 1.76 -13.24 1.81
CA VAL A 81 0.85 -12.15 2.10
C VAL A 81 1.61 -10.83 2.07
N MET A 82 1.21 -9.95 1.20
CA MET A 82 1.89 -8.69 0.92
C MET A 82 0.93 -7.50 1.09
N ASP A 83 1.49 -6.34 1.31
CA ASP A 83 0.86 -5.07 0.99
C ASP A 83 1.42 -4.52 -0.34
N ASN A 84 1.22 -3.22 -0.61
CA ASN A 84 1.75 -2.58 -1.82
C ASN A 84 3.28 -2.64 -1.92
N ASP A 85 4.01 -2.62 -0.80
CA ASP A 85 5.47 -2.63 -0.82
C ASP A 85 6.00 -4.00 -1.28
N GLY A 86 5.45 -5.09 -0.74
CA GLY A 86 5.76 -6.43 -1.21
C GLY A 86 5.33 -6.66 -2.66
N ALA A 87 4.13 -6.16 -3.03
CA ALA A 87 3.61 -6.28 -4.39
C ALA A 87 4.51 -5.60 -5.45
N LEU A 88 5.10 -4.44 -5.12
CA LEU A 88 6.05 -3.73 -5.99
C LEU A 88 7.43 -4.39 -6.08
N ASN A 89 7.73 -5.32 -5.18
CA ASN A 89 9.02 -5.98 -5.06
C ASN A 89 8.98 -7.49 -5.36
N GLN A 90 7.87 -8.03 -5.82
CA GLN A 90 7.78 -9.44 -6.21
C GLN A 90 8.83 -9.81 -7.27
N GLU A 91 9.38 -11.02 -7.15
CA GLU A 91 10.46 -11.51 -8.02
C GLU A 91 9.96 -12.30 -9.24
N SER A 92 8.71 -12.75 -9.19
CA SER A 92 8.09 -13.54 -10.26
C SER A 92 6.60 -13.28 -10.36
N VAL A 93 6.01 -13.58 -11.51
CA VAL A 93 4.57 -13.53 -11.71
C VAL A 93 3.92 -14.71 -11.00
N PRO A 94 3.00 -14.50 -10.03
CA PRO A 94 2.22 -15.59 -9.46
C PRO A 94 1.23 -16.10 -10.52
N LYS A 95 0.93 -17.40 -10.52
CA LYS A 95 -0.13 -17.93 -11.40
C LYS A 95 -1.49 -17.38 -10.98
N LYS A 96 -1.79 -17.46 -9.67
CA LYS A 96 -3.02 -16.95 -9.06
C LYS A 96 -2.68 -15.91 -8.01
N LEU A 97 -3.24 -14.73 -8.18
CA LEU A 97 -3.11 -13.59 -7.27
C LEU A 97 -4.47 -13.23 -6.70
N ALA A 98 -4.60 -13.31 -5.39
CA ALA A 98 -5.74 -12.74 -4.67
C ALA A 98 -5.40 -11.33 -4.19
N ILE A 99 -6.38 -10.43 -4.22
CA ILE A 99 -6.27 -9.08 -3.64
C ILE A 99 -7.50 -8.86 -2.77
N ILE A 100 -7.31 -8.33 -1.57
CA ILE A 100 -8.40 -7.87 -0.70
C ILE A 100 -8.41 -6.34 -0.71
N GLY A 101 -9.50 -5.77 -1.23
CA GLY A 101 -9.72 -4.34 -1.41
C GLY A 101 -9.64 -3.92 -2.88
N ALA A 102 -10.78 -3.45 -3.43
CA ALA A 102 -10.90 -2.91 -4.79
C ALA A 102 -10.81 -1.37 -4.81
N GLY A 103 -10.04 -0.79 -3.90
CA GLY A 103 -9.63 0.60 -3.97
C GLY A 103 -8.55 0.84 -5.01
N VAL A 104 -8.10 2.09 -5.17
CA VAL A 104 -7.14 2.51 -6.20
C VAL A 104 -5.89 1.63 -6.22
N ILE A 105 -5.26 1.40 -5.06
CA ILE A 105 -4.03 0.60 -4.97
C ILE A 105 -4.26 -0.85 -5.38
N GLY A 106 -5.36 -1.47 -4.92
CA GLY A 106 -5.70 -2.85 -5.28
C GLY A 106 -5.92 -3.02 -6.78
N LEU A 107 -6.60 -2.06 -7.41
CA LEU A 107 -6.84 -2.04 -8.86
C LEU A 107 -5.55 -1.81 -9.65
N GLU A 108 -4.68 -0.91 -9.22
CA GLU A 108 -3.37 -0.68 -9.84
C GLU A 108 -2.52 -1.94 -9.80
N MET A 109 -2.34 -2.53 -8.61
CA MET A 109 -1.57 -3.77 -8.46
C MET A 109 -2.20 -4.92 -9.26
N GLY A 110 -3.51 -5.10 -9.19
CA GLY A 110 -4.24 -6.10 -9.95
C GLY A 110 -4.05 -5.93 -11.46
N SER A 111 -4.16 -4.71 -11.96
CA SER A 111 -3.97 -4.40 -13.38
C SER A 111 -2.55 -4.70 -13.87
N VAL A 112 -1.53 -4.32 -13.09
CA VAL A 112 -0.13 -4.61 -13.43
C VAL A 112 0.11 -6.12 -13.50
N TRP A 113 -0.22 -6.86 -12.44
CA TRP A 113 0.04 -8.29 -12.37
C TRP A 113 -0.80 -9.09 -13.36
N ARG A 114 -2.03 -8.64 -13.67
CA ARG A 114 -2.85 -9.25 -14.74
C ARG A 114 -2.20 -9.10 -16.12
N ARG A 115 -1.67 -7.92 -16.42
CA ARG A 115 -1.02 -7.65 -17.73
C ARG A 115 0.26 -8.45 -17.92
N VAL A 116 0.96 -8.80 -16.87
CA VAL A 116 2.17 -9.65 -16.95
C VAL A 116 1.86 -11.15 -16.84
N GLY A 117 0.58 -11.53 -16.72
CA GLY A 117 0.14 -12.91 -16.90
C GLY A 117 -0.46 -13.62 -15.69
N ALA A 118 -0.63 -12.94 -14.54
CA ALA A 118 -1.32 -13.52 -13.38
C ALA A 118 -2.84 -13.66 -13.63
N GLU A 119 -3.46 -14.71 -13.11
CA GLU A 119 -4.90 -14.77 -12.89
C GLU A 119 -5.22 -13.97 -11.62
N VAL A 120 -5.99 -12.88 -11.73
CA VAL A 120 -6.22 -11.94 -10.62
C VAL A 120 -7.68 -11.97 -10.19
N THR A 121 -7.91 -12.24 -8.90
CA THR A 121 -9.22 -12.09 -8.24
C THR A 121 -9.11 -11.05 -7.14
N ILE A 122 -10.00 -10.06 -7.17
CA ILE A 122 -10.10 -8.97 -6.19
C ILE A 122 -11.38 -9.13 -5.40
N LEU A 123 -11.27 -9.27 -4.08
CA LEU A 123 -12.39 -9.35 -3.14
C LEU A 123 -12.58 -7.99 -2.48
N GLU A 124 -13.80 -7.42 -2.58
CA GLU A 124 -14.14 -6.12 -2.02
C GLU A 124 -15.32 -6.26 -1.04
N ALA A 125 -15.12 -5.80 0.19
CA ALA A 125 -16.16 -5.89 1.22
C ALA A 125 -17.32 -4.90 0.98
N MET A 126 -17.02 -3.74 0.39
CA MET A 126 -18.05 -2.76 0.07
C MET A 126 -18.91 -3.25 -1.10
N PRO A 127 -20.21 -2.96 -1.08
CA PRO A 127 -21.12 -3.38 -2.17
C PRO A 127 -20.82 -2.63 -3.47
N ASP A 128 -20.29 -1.42 -3.37
CA ASP A 128 -20.01 -0.56 -4.51
C ASP A 128 -18.53 -0.64 -4.91
N PHE A 129 -18.28 -0.88 -6.20
CA PHE A 129 -16.96 -0.85 -6.79
C PHE A 129 -16.42 0.58 -6.81
N LEU A 130 -15.18 0.76 -6.31
CA LEU A 130 -14.47 2.04 -6.32
C LEU A 130 -15.30 3.20 -5.74
N ALA A 131 -15.92 2.97 -4.57
CA ALA A 131 -16.87 3.88 -3.92
C ALA A 131 -16.37 5.33 -3.68
N VAL A 132 -15.06 5.57 -3.77
CA VAL A 132 -14.45 6.91 -3.64
C VAL A 132 -14.50 7.73 -4.93
N ALA A 133 -14.83 7.11 -6.06
CA ALA A 133 -14.93 7.78 -7.36
C ALA A 133 -16.40 8.13 -7.68
N ASP A 134 -16.57 9.04 -8.64
CA ASP A 134 -17.87 9.27 -9.25
C ASP A 134 -18.47 7.97 -9.80
N GLN A 135 -19.78 7.78 -9.62
CA GLN A 135 -20.43 6.50 -9.97
C GLN A 135 -20.36 6.15 -11.45
N ASP A 136 -20.42 7.13 -12.34
CA ASP A 136 -20.35 6.86 -13.79
C ASP A 136 -18.90 6.51 -14.20
N VAL A 137 -17.91 7.14 -13.57
CA VAL A 137 -16.50 6.77 -13.72
C VAL A 137 -16.26 5.36 -13.18
N ALA A 138 -16.79 5.02 -12.00
CA ALA A 138 -16.65 3.70 -11.41
C ALA A 138 -17.28 2.60 -12.30
N LYS A 139 -18.47 2.83 -12.85
CA LYS A 139 -19.13 1.89 -13.78
C LYS A 139 -18.32 1.64 -15.04
N GLU A 140 -17.76 2.70 -15.64
CA GLU A 140 -16.94 2.54 -16.84
C GLU A 140 -15.61 1.85 -16.53
N ALA A 141 -14.96 2.21 -15.42
CA ALA A 141 -13.75 1.55 -14.94
C ALA A 141 -13.98 0.05 -14.71
N ALA A 142 -15.10 -0.34 -14.09
CA ALA A 142 -15.44 -1.75 -13.87
C ALA A 142 -15.51 -2.54 -15.17
N LYS A 143 -16.14 -1.98 -16.22
CA LYS A 143 -16.21 -2.61 -17.55
C LYS A 143 -14.81 -2.78 -18.17
N LEU A 144 -13.96 -1.74 -18.04
CA LEU A 144 -12.61 -1.78 -18.61
C LEU A 144 -11.72 -2.80 -17.87
N PHE A 145 -11.79 -2.86 -16.56
CA PHE A 145 -11.05 -3.86 -15.77
C PHE A 145 -11.53 -5.28 -16.05
N ALA A 146 -12.84 -5.49 -16.20
CA ALA A 146 -13.38 -6.80 -16.60
C ALA A 146 -12.86 -7.23 -17.99
N LYS A 147 -12.81 -6.31 -18.98
CA LYS A 147 -12.21 -6.57 -20.30
C LYS A 147 -10.71 -6.89 -20.21
N GLN A 148 -9.99 -6.32 -19.24
CA GLN A 148 -8.59 -6.65 -18.97
C GLN A 148 -8.44 -8.03 -18.29
N GLY A 149 -9.52 -8.66 -17.88
CA GLY A 149 -9.55 -9.96 -17.24
C GLY A 149 -9.33 -9.95 -15.72
N LEU A 150 -9.61 -8.83 -15.05
CA LEU A 150 -9.69 -8.80 -13.61
C LEU A 150 -11.04 -9.36 -13.15
N ASN A 151 -11.01 -10.33 -12.25
CA ASN A 151 -12.21 -10.84 -11.58
C ASN A 151 -12.43 -10.06 -10.29
N ILE A 152 -13.31 -9.04 -10.31
CA ILE A 152 -13.61 -8.19 -9.16
C ILE A 152 -14.94 -8.62 -8.57
N GLN A 153 -14.96 -8.93 -7.27
CA GLN A 153 -16.14 -9.41 -6.53
C GLN A 153 -16.46 -8.43 -5.39
N PRO A 154 -17.37 -7.48 -5.58
CA PRO A 154 -17.83 -6.57 -4.54
C PRO A 154 -18.88 -7.22 -3.64
N GLY A 155 -19.08 -6.65 -2.44
CA GLY A 155 -20.09 -7.07 -1.47
C GLY A 155 -19.76 -8.41 -0.79
N VAL A 156 -18.49 -8.81 -0.75
CA VAL A 156 -18.10 -10.07 -0.12
C VAL A 156 -17.80 -9.89 1.37
N LYS A 157 -18.06 -10.93 2.16
CA LYS A 157 -17.66 -10.96 3.56
C LYS A 157 -16.46 -11.90 3.73
N ILE A 158 -15.29 -11.32 4.02
CA ILE A 158 -14.06 -12.08 4.22
C ILE A 158 -14.15 -12.85 5.53
N GLY A 159 -13.88 -14.15 5.46
CA GLY A 159 -13.77 -15.05 6.60
C GLY A 159 -12.33 -15.39 6.92
N ASP A 160 -12.07 -16.69 7.21
CA ASP A 160 -10.75 -17.15 7.57
C ASP A 160 -9.76 -17.10 6.41
N ILE A 161 -8.54 -16.65 6.70
CA ILE A 161 -7.42 -16.66 5.77
C ILE A 161 -6.34 -17.58 6.34
N LYS A 162 -6.05 -18.66 5.61
CA LYS A 162 -5.03 -19.65 6.00
C LYS A 162 -3.84 -19.52 5.06
N THR A 163 -2.67 -19.28 5.63
CA THR A 163 -1.40 -19.18 4.89
C THR A 163 -0.58 -20.44 5.04
N THR A 164 0.09 -20.83 3.97
CA THR A 164 1.08 -21.91 3.94
C THR A 164 2.33 -21.44 3.21
N LYS A 165 3.39 -22.24 3.23
CA LYS A 165 4.61 -21.93 2.44
C LYS A 165 4.37 -21.89 0.91
N LYS A 166 3.23 -22.42 0.43
CA LYS A 166 2.93 -22.53 -1.00
C LYS A 166 1.91 -21.50 -1.49
N GLY A 167 1.17 -20.86 -0.58
CA GLY A 167 0.12 -19.91 -0.95
C GLY A 167 -0.87 -19.64 0.17
N VAL A 168 -2.02 -19.15 -0.18
CA VAL A 168 -3.08 -18.70 0.72
C VAL A 168 -4.42 -19.28 0.30
N SER A 169 -5.25 -19.59 1.29
CA SER A 169 -6.65 -20.02 1.12
C SER A 169 -7.55 -19.07 1.88
N ILE A 170 -8.48 -18.44 1.19
CA ILE A 170 -9.40 -17.42 1.70
C ILE A 170 -10.81 -17.99 1.68
N ALA A 171 -11.44 -18.13 2.84
CA ALA A 171 -12.86 -18.39 2.94
C ALA A 171 -13.62 -17.07 2.91
N TYR A 172 -14.71 -16.98 2.17
CA TYR A 172 -15.55 -15.78 2.12
C TYR A 172 -17.00 -16.14 1.79
N GLU A 173 -17.91 -15.25 2.11
CA GLU A 173 -19.29 -15.29 1.61
C GLU A 173 -19.40 -14.31 0.44
N ASP A 174 -20.01 -14.74 -0.67
CA ASP A 174 -20.28 -13.84 -1.80
C ASP A 174 -21.44 -12.89 -1.48
N LYS A 175 -21.73 -11.97 -2.40
CA LYS A 175 -22.82 -10.99 -2.26
C LYS A 175 -24.19 -11.60 -2.00
N ASP A 176 -24.40 -12.87 -2.37
CA ASP A 176 -25.64 -13.61 -2.17
C ASP A 176 -25.62 -14.46 -0.88
N GLY A 177 -24.58 -14.32 -0.04
CA GLY A 177 -24.40 -15.03 1.22
C GLY A 177 -23.94 -16.48 1.07
N LYS A 178 -23.52 -16.90 -0.13
CA LYS A 178 -23.01 -18.26 -0.37
C LYS A 178 -21.56 -18.38 0.05
N ALA A 179 -21.25 -19.42 0.81
CA ALA A 179 -19.87 -19.73 1.19
C ALA A 179 -19.03 -20.07 -0.03
N GLN A 180 -17.88 -19.43 -0.14
CA GLN A 180 -16.93 -19.56 -1.23
C GLN A 180 -15.52 -19.78 -0.66
N LYS A 181 -14.62 -20.28 -1.51
CA LYS A 181 -13.21 -20.47 -1.19
C LYS A 181 -12.35 -20.02 -2.38
N LEU A 182 -11.33 -19.20 -2.10
CA LEU A 182 -10.33 -18.77 -3.07
C LEU A 182 -8.94 -19.24 -2.65
N ASP A 183 -8.32 -20.08 -3.48
CA ASP A 183 -6.94 -20.51 -3.28
C ASP A 183 -6.04 -19.73 -4.27
N ALA A 184 -4.95 -19.14 -3.76
CA ALA A 184 -4.00 -18.33 -4.55
C ALA A 184 -2.55 -18.54 -4.12
N ASP A 185 -1.61 -18.27 -5.03
CA ASP A 185 -0.18 -18.37 -4.73
C ASP A 185 0.28 -17.20 -3.84
N ARG A 186 -0.36 -16.03 -4.02
CA ARG A 186 -0.04 -14.79 -3.31
C ARG A 186 -1.32 -14.03 -2.97
N LEU A 187 -1.26 -13.26 -1.89
CA LEU A 187 -2.31 -12.34 -1.46
C LEU A 187 -1.74 -10.94 -1.31
N ILE A 188 -2.42 -9.94 -1.86
CA ILE A 188 -2.17 -8.52 -1.57
C ILE A 188 -3.31 -8.00 -0.68
N VAL A 189 -2.97 -7.43 0.48
CA VAL A 189 -3.91 -6.74 1.36
C VAL A 189 -3.86 -5.25 1.06
N SER A 190 -4.96 -4.70 0.54
CA SER A 190 -5.07 -3.32 0.05
C SER A 190 -6.36 -2.64 0.54
N ILE A 191 -6.59 -2.71 1.87
CA ILE A 191 -7.83 -2.24 2.54
C ILE A 191 -7.75 -0.79 3.03
N GLY A 192 -6.82 -0.01 2.51
CA GLY A 192 -6.63 1.40 2.83
C GLY A 192 -5.28 1.70 3.46
N ARG A 193 -5.15 2.94 3.92
CA ARG A 193 -3.92 3.46 4.53
C ARG A 193 -4.25 4.14 5.85
N ILE A 194 -3.27 4.20 6.75
CA ILE A 194 -3.33 4.92 8.02
C ILE A 194 -2.17 5.91 8.10
N PRO A 195 -2.32 7.05 8.82
CA PRO A 195 -1.23 8.00 9.05
C PRO A 195 -0.02 7.30 9.68
N ASN A 196 1.18 7.67 9.22
CA ASN A 196 2.43 7.15 9.78
C ASN A 196 2.93 8.10 10.87
N THR A 197 2.41 7.93 12.08
CA THR A 197 2.72 8.78 13.25
C THR A 197 3.53 8.06 14.32
N ASP A 198 3.93 6.81 14.06
CA ASP A 198 4.68 6.01 15.03
C ASP A 198 6.04 6.67 15.33
N GLY A 199 6.35 6.84 16.62
CA GLY A 199 7.59 7.44 17.06
C GLY A 199 7.72 8.95 16.86
N LEU A 200 6.67 9.62 16.35
CA LEU A 200 6.64 11.09 16.23
C LEU A 200 6.68 11.78 17.60
N ASN A 201 6.20 11.11 18.65
CA ASN A 201 6.11 11.64 20.03
C ASN A 201 5.32 12.96 20.09
N ALA A 202 4.17 13.01 19.40
CA ALA A 202 3.35 14.22 19.31
C ALA A 202 2.80 14.67 20.69
N GLU A 203 2.63 13.73 21.62
CA GLU A 203 2.14 13.96 22.99
C GLU A 203 3.10 14.86 23.80
N ALA A 204 4.40 14.89 23.44
CA ALA A 204 5.38 15.77 24.10
C ALA A 204 5.14 17.26 23.81
N VAL A 205 4.29 17.57 22.85
CA VAL A 205 4.06 18.95 22.39
C VAL A 205 2.56 19.34 22.34
N GLY A 206 1.66 18.44 22.79
CA GLY A 206 0.22 18.66 22.91
C GLY A 206 -0.53 18.20 21.67
#